data_0d3939b1a64f86ea9bfca9360a138dd8
#
_entry.id   0d3939b1a64f86ea9bfca9360a138dd8
#
_cell.length_a   1.000
_cell.length_b   1.000
_cell.length_c   1.000
_cell.angle_alpha   90.00
_cell.angle_beta   90.00
_cell.angle_gamma   90.00
#
_symmetry.space_group_name_H-M   'P 1'
#
loop_
_entity.id
_entity.type
_entity.pdbx_description
1 polymer ?
#
loop_
_entity_poly.entity_id
_entity_poly.type
_entity_poly.pdbx_seq_one_letter_code
_entity_poly.pdbx_strand_id
1 'polypeptide(L)' 'MKQFSVGQKWVNEDAMYDRFFGEVIETSDQGRRGTVVITDDQCNVLDTYSGSAATFQASGEWQLIEEA' A
#
# COMPACT_ATOMS: atom_id res chain seq x y z
N MET A 1 2.39 -3.84 13.68
CA MET A 1 2.06 -4.04 12.27
C MET A 1 0.58 -3.75 12.04
N LYS A 2 0.27 -3.04 10.98
CA LYS A 2 -1.10 -2.72 10.61
C LYS A 2 -1.64 -3.77 9.63
N GLN A 3 -2.87 -4.22 9.84
CA GLN A 3 -3.51 -5.13 8.90
C GLN A 3 -4.11 -4.36 7.72
N PHE A 4 -4.28 -5.04 6.59
CA PHE A 4 -4.92 -4.43 5.42
C PHE A 4 -6.43 -4.34 5.59
N SER A 5 -7.02 -3.27 5.04
CA SER A 5 -8.47 -3.12 4.89
C SER A 5 -8.75 -2.55 3.51
N VAL A 6 -9.78 -3.03 2.84
CA VAL A 6 -10.14 -2.53 1.51
C VAL A 6 -10.46 -1.04 1.58
N GLY A 7 -9.88 -0.26 0.67
CA GLY A 7 -10.01 1.19 0.63
C GLY A 7 -8.93 1.94 1.40
N GLN A 8 -8.12 1.23 2.16
CA GLN A 8 -7.00 1.81 2.91
C GLN A 8 -5.98 2.38 1.95
N LYS A 9 -5.41 3.54 2.30
CA LYS A 9 -4.42 4.21 1.45
C LYS A 9 -3.11 4.41 2.19
N TRP A 10 -2.03 4.14 1.48
CA TRP A 10 -0.66 4.24 1.97
C TRP A 10 0.12 5.20 1.09
N VAL A 11 1.15 5.81 1.66
CA VAL A 11 2.08 6.64 0.90
C VAL A 11 3.50 6.20 1.19
N ASN A 12 4.33 6.22 0.16
CA ASN A 12 5.77 6.03 0.27
C ASN A 12 6.42 7.28 -0.33
N GLU A 13 7.13 8.04 0.49
CA GLU A 13 7.84 9.23 0.05
C GLU A 13 9.31 8.89 -0.09
N ASP A 14 9.78 8.92 -1.34
CA ASP A 14 11.19 8.76 -1.63
C ASP A 14 11.90 10.07 -1.28
N ALA A 15 13.08 9.96 -0.67
CA ALA A 15 13.91 11.11 -0.35
C ALA A 15 14.32 11.91 -1.60
N MET A 16 14.18 11.34 -2.78
CA MET A 16 14.54 11.96 -4.06
C MET A 16 13.31 12.54 -4.79
N TYR A 17 12.27 12.89 -4.05
CA TYR A 17 11.11 13.65 -4.56
C TYR A 17 9.97 12.84 -5.13
N ASP A 18 10.13 11.57 -5.34
CA ASP A 18 9.04 10.75 -5.86
C ASP A 18 8.11 10.32 -4.73
N ARG A 19 6.83 10.39 -5.01
CA ARG A 19 5.81 9.99 -4.06
C ARG A 19 4.97 8.90 -4.71
N PHE A 20 4.84 7.79 -4.01
CA PHE A 20 4.06 6.65 -4.50
C PHE A 20 2.91 6.40 -3.54
N PHE A 21 1.80 5.95 -4.10
CA PHE A 21 0.60 5.67 -3.31
C PHE A 21 0.21 4.21 -3.49
N GLY A 22 -0.32 3.62 -2.44
CA GLY A 22 -0.86 2.28 -2.49
C GLY A 22 -2.29 2.27 -2.00
N GLU A 23 -3.19 1.66 -2.78
CA GLU A 23 -4.57 1.48 -2.36
C GLU A 23 -4.86 0.00 -2.25
N VAL A 24 -5.38 -0.41 -1.10
CA VAL A 24 -5.76 -1.80 -0.86
C VAL A 24 -7.09 -2.06 -1.54
N ILE A 25 -7.11 -2.98 -2.50
CA ILE A 25 -8.30 -3.30 -3.26
C ILE A 25 -8.91 -4.64 -2.88
N GLU A 26 -8.16 -5.49 -2.21
CA GLU A 26 -8.61 -6.81 -1.80
C GLU A 26 -7.86 -7.24 -0.56
N THR A 27 -8.51 -7.97 0.33
CA THR A 27 -7.87 -8.53 1.51
C THR A 27 -8.29 -9.97 1.71
N SER A 28 -7.46 -10.73 2.42
CA SER A 28 -7.75 -12.08 2.84
C SER A 28 -7.08 -12.34 4.19
N ASP A 29 -7.41 -13.46 4.80
CA ASP A 29 -6.82 -13.89 6.07
C ASP A 29 -6.93 -12.79 7.14
N GLN A 30 -8.13 -12.20 7.26
CA GLN A 30 -8.44 -11.17 8.27
C GLN A 30 -7.53 -9.93 8.14
N GLY A 31 -7.15 -9.59 6.91
CA GLY A 31 -6.31 -8.43 6.65
C GLY A 31 -4.82 -8.68 6.75
N ARG A 32 -4.40 -9.91 7.03
CA ARG A 32 -2.98 -10.25 7.07
C ARG A 32 -2.36 -10.29 5.68
N ARG A 33 -3.18 -10.52 4.66
CA ARG A 33 -2.76 -10.54 3.26
C ARG A 33 -3.70 -9.68 2.45
N GLY A 34 -3.23 -9.21 1.32
CA GLY A 34 -4.08 -8.41 0.45
C GLY A 34 -3.37 -8.02 -0.83
N THR A 35 -4.08 -7.28 -1.65
CA THR A 35 -3.59 -6.75 -2.91
C THR A 35 -3.62 -5.23 -2.85
N VAL A 36 -2.50 -4.62 -3.19
CA VAL A 36 -2.30 -3.17 -3.17
C VAL A 36 -1.92 -2.72 -4.56
N VAL A 37 -2.67 -1.78 -5.12
CA VAL A 37 -2.34 -1.15 -6.39
C VAL A 37 -1.45 0.05 -6.10
N ILE A 38 -0.27 0.08 -6.71
CA ILE A 38 0.71 1.13 -6.49
C ILE A 38 0.67 2.10 -7.66
N THR A 39 0.48 3.37 -7.35
CA THR A 39 0.36 4.44 -8.35
C THR A 39 1.35 5.55 -8.05
N ASP A 40 1.58 6.41 -9.04
CA ASP A 40 2.33 7.64 -8.86
C ASP A 40 1.41 8.77 -8.39
N ASP A 41 1.93 9.99 -8.31
CA ASP A 41 1.16 11.15 -7.89
C ASP A 41 0.15 11.64 -8.93
N GLN A 42 0.16 11.07 -10.11
CA GLN A 42 -0.80 11.35 -11.18
C GLN A 42 -1.78 10.20 -11.40
N CYS A 43 -1.84 9.27 -10.46
CA CYS A 43 -2.73 8.11 -10.49
C CYS A 43 -2.43 7.11 -11.61
N ASN A 44 -1.22 7.13 -12.16
CA ASN A 44 -0.80 6.10 -13.10
C ASN A 44 -0.41 4.85 -12.33
N VAL A 45 -0.96 3.70 -12.73
CA VAL A 45 -0.62 2.43 -12.10
C VAL A 45 0.79 2.02 -12.47
N LEU A 46 1.65 1.86 -11.46
CA LEU A 46 3.03 1.48 -11.64
C LEU A 46 3.24 -0.01 -11.41
N ASP A 47 2.53 -0.56 -10.43
CA ASP A 47 2.73 -1.94 -10.02
C ASP A 47 1.54 -2.40 -9.19
N THR A 48 1.49 -3.69 -8.91
CA THR A 48 0.51 -4.28 -8.02
C THR A 48 1.24 -5.23 -7.08
N TYR A 49 1.04 -5.02 -5.80
CA TYR A 49 1.59 -5.90 -4.77
C TYR A 49 0.52 -6.87 -4.31
N SER A 50 0.88 -8.14 -4.18
CA SER A 50 0.02 -9.15 -3.56
C SER A 50 0.85 -9.93 -2.56
N GLY A 51 0.37 -10.01 -1.34
CA GLY A 51 1.09 -10.72 -0.30
C GLY A 51 0.68 -10.27 1.09
N SER A 52 1.57 -10.50 2.06
CA SER A 52 1.28 -10.19 3.45
C SER A 52 1.43 -8.70 3.76
N ALA A 53 0.61 -8.20 4.68
CA ALA A 53 0.70 -6.83 5.16
C ALA A 53 2.04 -6.57 5.84
N ALA A 54 2.57 -7.55 6.56
CA ALA A 54 3.86 -7.41 7.23
C ALA A 54 4.99 -7.20 6.23
N THR A 55 5.01 -7.98 5.15
CA THR A 55 6.03 -7.85 4.12
C THR A 55 5.92 -6.51 3.39
N PHE A 56 4.69 -6.08 3.10
CA PHE A 56 4.47 -4.79 2.46
C PHE A 56 5.04 -3.65 3.31
N GLN A 57 4.74 -3.64 4.60
CA GLN A 57 5.19 -2.59 5.49
C GLN A 57 6.69 -2.65 5.75
N ALA A 58 7.30 -3.83 5.70
CA ALA A 58 8.73 -4.00 5.89
C ALA A 58 9.55 -3.70 4.64
N SER A 59 8.93 -3.77 3.45
CA SER A 59 9.65 -3.63 2.18
C SER A 59 9.96 -2.19 1.79
N GLY A 60 9.39 -1.22 2.53
CA GLY A 60 9.60 0.19 2.23
C GLY A 60 9.10 1.04 3.36
N GLU A 61 9.16 2.36 3.18
CA GLU A 61 8.71 3.31 4.19
C GLU A 61 7.26 3.72 3.94
N TRP A 62 6.39 2.72 3.89
CA TRP A 62 4.97 2.94 3.69
C TRP A 62 4.32 3.47 4.95
N GLN A 63 3.59 4.57 4.81
CA GLN A 63 2.84 5.18 5.91
C GLN A 63 1.36 5.18 5.57
N LEU A 64 0.54 4.79 6.52
CA LEU A 64 -0.90 4.80 6.35
C LEU A 64 -1.40 6.25 6.40
N ILE A 65 -2.09 6.69 5.34
CA ILE A 65 -2.63 8.05 5.28
C ILE A 65 -4.15 8.09 5.37
N GLU A 66 -4.82 6.97 5.04
CA GLU A 66 -6.28 6.94 5.11
C GLU A 66 -6.72 5.52 5.42
N GLU A 67 -7.48 5.36 6.47
CA GLU A 67 -8.12 4.08 6.76
C GLU A 67 -9.48 4.00 6.08
N ALA A 68 -9.79 2.80 5.64
CA ALA A 68 -11.06 2.55 4.96
C ALA A 68 -12.23 2.69 5.94
#